data_7678d93fd9b5a52cc5dd0b606f1c24fe
#
_entry.id   7678d93fd9b5a52cc5dd0b606f1c24fe
#
_cell.length_a   1.000
_cell.length_b   1.000
_cell.length_c   1.000
_cell.angle_alpha   90.00
_cell.angle_beta   90.00
_cell.angle_gamma   90.00
#
_symmetry.space_group_name_H-M   'P 1'
#
loop_
_entity.id
_entity.type
_entity.pdbx_description
1 polymer ?
#
loop_
_entity_poly.entity_id
_entity_poly.type
_entity_poly.pdbx_seq_one_letter_code
_entity_poly.pdbx_strand_id
1 'polypeptide(L)'
;HKKPVSLLGGFIILLNFYLIFISFNFLNLENLIFNQKFTCIFIILSSLFYIIGLIDDLKNLTPNLKLLLICLSFVIVAYFFPDIKLKYIRISFLDKVYYFNNFSFIFLILAFALLSNALNMFDGINLQLIIFTIFIFIIFILKGFYPIFFTLMIICLIFLGILNFQNKVFLGDGGSYLISSIIGCSFIYQYKYFENFFYGDEVFIILLIPSIDMFRLFLVRSINGKNPFKGDLNHI
;
A
#
# COMPACT_ATOMS: atom_id res chain seq x y z
N HIS A 1 -20.04 11.20 -13.84
CA HIS A 1 -21.09 10.18 -13.65
C HIS A 1 -22.45 10.85 -13.38
N LYS A 2 -23.52 10.38 -14.01
CA LYS A 2 -24.89 10.90 -13.78
C LYS A 2 -25.50 10.46 -12.43
N LYS A 3 -24.86 9.52 -11.72
CA LYS A 3 -25.27 9.04 -10.38
C LYS A 3 -24.05 9.00 -9.46
N PRO A 4 -24.20 9.30 -8.15
CA PRO A 4 -23.13 9.14 -7.18
C PRO A 4 -22.71 7.66 -7.14
N VAL A 5 -21.42 7.39 -7.24
CA VAL A 5 -20.87 6.04 -7.14
C VAL A 5 -20.33 5.84 -5.72
N SER A 6 -20.54 4.65 -5.19
CA SER A 6 -20.12 4.32 -3.82
C SER A 6 -18.60 4.17 -3.71
N LEU A 7 -18.00 4.79 -2.69
CA LEU A 7 -16.58 4.67 -2.33
C LEU A 7 -16.34 3.53 -1.30
N LEU A 8 -17.07 2.42 -1.42
CA LEU A 8 -17.01 1.30 -0.48
C LEU A 8 -15.90 0.29 -0.79
N GLY A 9 -15.14 0.46 -1.87
CA GLY A 9 -14.11 -0.50 -2.27
C GLY A 9 -13.05 -0.73 -1.20
N GLY A 10 -12.54 0.34 -0.60
CA GLY A 10 -11.59 0.25 0.50
C GLY A 10 -12.15 -0.49 1.72
N PHE A 11 -13.43 -0.28 2.06
CA PHE A 11 -14.08 -1.00 3.16
C PHE A 11 -14.19 -2.50 2.91
N ILE A 12 -14.53 -2.90 1.69
CA ILE A 12 -14.61 -4.32 1.31
C ILE A 12 -13.23 -5.00 1.43
N ILE A 13 -12.16 -4.32 0.98
CA ILE A 13 -10.78 -4.84 1.12
C ILE A 13 -10.42 -4.97 2.61
N LEU A 14 -10.70 -3.96 3.43
CA LEU A 14 -10.40 -3.97 4.86
C LEU A 14 -11.15 -5.10 5.57
N LEU A 15 -12.43 -5.28 5.26
CA LEU A 15 -13.24 -6.35 5.82
C LEU A 15 -12.68 -7.73 5.44
N ASN A 16 -12.36 -7.94 4.17
CA ASN A 16 -11.73 -9.19 3.71
C ASN A 16 -10.39 -9.43 4.42
N PHE A 17 -9.56 -8.38 4.55
CA PHE A 17 -8.28 -8.44 5.26
C PHE A 17 -8.45 -8.91 6.71
N TYR A 18 -9.41 -8.37 7.45
CA TYR A 18 -9.71 -8.82 8.81
C TYR A 18 -10.27 -10.24 8.86
N LEU A 19 -11.17 -10.59 7.95
CA LEU A 19 -11.75 -11.94 7.90
C LEU A 19 -10.68 -13.00 7.67
N ILE A 20 -9.68 -12.72 6.84
CA ILE A 20 -8.55 -13.63 6.64
C ILE A 20 -7.83 -13.85 7.98
N PHE A 21 -7.41 -12.79 8.69
CA PHE A 21 -6.70 -12.95 9.97
C PHE A 21 -7.54 -13.66 11.04
N ILE A 22 -8.83 -13.34 11.14
CA ILE A 22 -9.74 -13.99 12.10
C ILE A 22 -9.87 -15.47 11.78
N SER A 23 -10.09 -15.83 10.50
CA SER A 23 -10.25 -17.23 10.08
C SER A 23 -8.98 -18.06 10.32
N PHE A 24 -7.80 -17.49 10.05
CA PHE A 24 -6.52 -18.18 10.28
C PHE A 24 -6.26 -18.42 11.79
N ASN A 25 -6.57 -17.43 12.64
CA ASN A 25 -6.47 -17.61 14.09
C ASN A 25 -7.47 -18.67 14.59
N PHE A 26 -8.74 -18.61 14.13
CA PHE A 26 -9.78 -19.56 14.54
C PHE A 26 -9.45 -21.01 14.14
N LEU A 27 -8.84 -21.19 12.96
CA LEU A 27 -8.47 -22.50 12.43
C LEU A 27 -7.07 -22.98 12.91
N ASN A 28 -6.41 -22.23 13.79
CA ASN A 28 -5.03 -22.49 14.26
C ASN A 28 -4.02 -22.65 13.11
N LEU A 29 -4.20 -21.90 12.03
CA LEU A 29 -3.34 -21.89 10.84
C LEU A 29 -2.29 -20.77 10.90
N GLU A 30 -1.78 -20.45 12.09
CA GLU A 30 -0.85 -19.34 12.33
C GLU A 30 0.43 -19.44 11.49
N ASN A 31 0.84 -20.65 11.12
CA ASN A 31 2.03 -20.87 10.28
C ASN A 31 1.84 -20.39 8.81
N LEU A 32 0.62 -20.14 8.39
CA LEU A 32 0.29 -19.71 7.03
C LEU A 32 0.16 -18.19 6.88
N ILE A 33 0.35 -17.45 7.98
CA ILE A 33 0.31 -15.99 8.02
C ILE A 33 1.56 -15.44 8.74
N PHE A 34 1.70 -14.11 8.70
CA PHE A 34 2.76 -13.37 9.38
C PHE A 34 2.83 -13.71 10.87
N ASN A 35 4.01 -13.62 11.47
CA ASN A 35 4.16 -13.85 12.90
C ASN A 35 3.26 -12.88 13.71
N GLN A 36 2.84 -13.32 14.91
CA GLN A 36 1.83 -12.64 15.72
C GLN A 36 2.16 -11.16 15.98
N LYS A 37 3.43 -10.82 16.29
CA LYS A 37 3.84 -9.43 16.51
C LYS A 37 3.69 -8.58 15.25
N PHE A 38 4.09 -9.10 14.10
CA PHE A 38 4.00 -8.37 12.84
C PHE A 38 2.55 -8.29 12.34
N THR A 39 1.74 -9.30 12.60
CA THR A 39 0.30 -9.27 12.33
C THR A 39 -0.38 -8.08 13.02
N CYS A 40 -0.05 -7.82 14.30
CA CYS A 40 -0.54 -6.63 15.01
C CYS A 40 -0.11 -5.32 14.32
N ILE A 41 1.18 -5.21 13.94
CA ILE A 41 1.69 -4.05 13.19
C ILE A 41 0.91 -3.87 11.89
N PHE A 42 0.74 -4.96 11.15
CA PHE A 42 0.08 -4.98 9.85
C PHE A 42 -1.38 -4.51 9.95
N ILE A 43 -2.12 -5.06 10.92
CA ILE A 43 -3.52 -4.69 11.16
C ILE A 43 -3.63 -3.22 11.57
N ILE A 44 -2.83 -2.77 12.54
CA ILE A 44 -2.92 -1.41 13.07
C ILE A 44 -2.56 -0.38 11.98
N LEU A 45 -1.43 -0.57 11.30
CA LEU A 45 -0.98 0.38 10.28
C LEU A 45 -1.95 0.44 9.10
N SER A 46 -2.44 -0.71 8.62
CA SER A 46 -3.40 -0.78 7.52
C SER A 46 -4.73 -0.11 7.89
N SER A 47 -5.19 -0.27 9.13
CA SER A 47 -6.40 0.39 9.61
C SER A 47 -6.25 1.90 9.71
N LEU A 48 -5.10 2.38 10.20
CA LEU A 48 -4.83 3.82 10.29
C LEU A 48 -4.78 4.45 8.89
N PHE A 49 -4.13 3.80 7.93
CA PHE A 49 -4.06 4.28 6.55
C PHE A 49 -5.44 4.31 5.90
N TYR A 50 -6.26 3.26 6.12
CA TYR A 50 -7.64 3.24 5.65
C TYR A 50 -8.46 4.40 6.24
N ILE A 51 -8.35 4.64 7.56
CA ILE A 51 -9.08 5.73 8.24
C ILE A 51 -8.67 7.09 7.68
N ILE A 52 -7.37 7.31 7.45
CA ILE A 52 -6.88 8.56 6.86
C ILE A 52 -7.51 8.78 5.47
N GLY A 53 -7.50 7.76 4.62
CA GLY A 53 -8.10 7.83 3.30
C GLY A 53 -9.62 8.00 3.34
N LEU A 54 -10.30 7.32 4.27
CA LEU A 54 -11.74 7.49 4.47
C LEU A 54 -12.10 8.94 4.90
N ILE A 55 -11.31 9.53 5.80
CA ILE A 55 -11.48 10.93 6.19
C ILE A 55 -11.25 11.86 4.99
N ASP A 56 -10.30 11.51 4.14
CA ASP A 56 -10.02 12.26 2.91
C ASP A 56 -11.20 12.17 1.92
N ASP A 57 -11.72 10.99 1.66
CA ASP A 57 -12.91 10.77 0.83
C ASP A 57 -14.13 11.58 1.33
N LEU A 58 -14.26 11.77 2.65
CA LEU A 58 -15.38 12.48 3.26
C LEU A 58 -15.18 14.00 3.36
N LYS A 59 -13.93 14.46 3.59
CA LYS A 59 -13.64 15.86 3.97
C LYS A 59 -12.71 16.59 3.00
N ASN A 60 -12.16 15.93 1.98
CA ASN A 60 -11.17 16.49 1.04
C ASN A 60 -10.01 17.18 1.76
N LEU A 61 -9.19 16.41 2.44
CA LEU A 61 -8.05 16.90 3.21
C LEU A 61 -7.03 17.64 2.31
N THR A 62 -6.33 18.62 2.88
CA THR A 62 -5.22 19.23 2.15
C THR A 62 -4.06 18.24 1.98
N PRO A 63 -3.30 18.31 0.87
CA PRO A 63 -2.20 17.37 0.60
C PRO A 63 -1.17 17.30 1.75
N ASN A 64 -0.83 18.44 2.34
CA ASN A 64 0.12 18.50 3.46
C ASN A 64 -0.41 17.77 4.69
N LEU A 65 -1.71 17.89 4.98
CA LEU A 65 -2.34 17.20 6.11
C LEU A 65 -2.39 15.69 5.90
N LYS A 66 -2.67 15.24 4.67
CA LYS A 66 -2.61 13.81 4.31
C LYS A 66 -1.23 13.23 4.59
N LEU A 67 -0.17 13.85 4.05
CA LEU A 67 1.21 13.42 4.27
C LEU A 67 1.58 13.42 5.76
N LEU A 68 1.20 14.47 6.49
CA LEU A 68 1.47 14.56 7.92
C LEU A 68 0.79 13.42 8.70
N LEU A 69 -0.48 13.11 8.41
CA LEU A 69 -1.21 12.03 9.07
C LEU A 69 -0.60 10.66 8.77
N ILE A 70 -0.18 10.41 7.52
CA ILE A 70 0.52 9.18 7.13
C ILE A 70 1.84 9.05 7.90
N CYS A 71 2.66 10.12 7.94
CA CYS A 71 3.91 10.13 8.69
C CYS A 71 3.66 9.89 10.19
N LEU A 72 2.68 10.56 10.78
CA LEU A 72 2.34 10.39 12.20
C LEU A 72 1.88 8.96 12.51
N SER A 73 1.03 8.37 11.67
CA SER A 73 0.57 6.99 11.88
C SER A 73 1.73 6.01 11.89
N PHE A 74 2.70 6.19 10.97
CA PHE A 74 3.91 5.37 10.94
C PHE A 74 4.79 5.60 12.18
N VAL A 75 4.98 6.86 12.61
CA VAL A 75 5.72 7.20 13.84
C VAL A 75 5.12 6.53 15.06
N ILE A 76 3.79 6.59 15.20
CA ILE A 76 3.07 5.98 16.33
C ILE A 76 3.29 4.46 16.33
N VAL A 77 3.07 3.81 15.18
CA VAL A 77 3.25 2.35 15.08
C VAL A 77 4.71 1.95 15.36
N ALA A 78 5.68 2.67 14.82
CA ALA A 78 7.09 2.36 15.04
C ALA A 78 7.58 2.67 16.47
N TYR A 79 6.92 3.56 17.19
CA TYR A 79 7.18 3.79 18.62
C TYR A 79 6.76 2.59 19.47
N PHE A 80 5.56 2.04 19.23
CA PHE A 80 5.09 0.85 19.95
C PHE A 80 5.72 -0.45 19.46
N PHE A 81 6.13 -0.50 18.20
CA PHE A 81 6.69 -1.67 17.55
C PHE A 81 8.04 -1.34 16.86
N PRO A 82 9.11 -1.14 17.62
CA PRO A 82 10.42 -0.79 17.07
C PRO A 82 10.97 -1.84 16.09
N ASP A 83 10.40 -3.02 16.13
CA ASP A 83 10.72 -4.13 15.23
C ASP A 83 10.39 -3.87 13.75
N ILE A 84 9.62 -2.84 13.41
CA ILE A 84 9.33 -2.50 12.01
C ILE A 84 10.55 -1.99 11.23
N LYS A 85 11.63 -1.61 11.91
CA LYS A 85 12.84 -1.04 11.29
C LYS A 85 13.53 -2.03 10.36
N LEU A 86 13.92 -1.55 9.19
CA LEU A 86 14.81 -2.24 8.27
C LEU A 86 16.27 -2.01 8.66
N LYS A 87 17.06 -3.08 8.79
CA LYS A 87 18.47 -2.97 9.14
C LYS A 87 19.33 -2.62 7.93
N TYR A 88 19.00 -3.16 6.77
CA TYR A 88 19.77 -3.00 5.53
C TYR A 88 18.88 -3.17 4.29
N ILE A 89 19.37 -2.74 3.13
CA ILE A 89 18.88 -3.09 1.80
C ILE A 89 20.00 -3.78 1.03
N ARG A 90 19.67 -4.87 0.32
CA ARG A 90 20.54 -5.53 -0.64
C ARG A 90 20.19 -5.07 -2.05
N ILE A 91 21.21 -4.84 -2.86
CA ILE A 91 21.06 -4.49 -4.27
C ILE A 91 21.72 -5.61 -5.10
N SER A 92 20.91 -6.27 -5.96
CA SER A 92 21.34 -7.48 -6.67
C SER A 92 22.45 -7.19 -7.68
N PHE A 93 22.29 -6.16 -8.50
CA PHE A 93 23.24 -5.85 -9.57
C PHE A 93 24.60 -5.29 -9.08
N LEU A 94 24.68 -4.82 -7.83
CA LEU A 94 25.93 -4.33 -7.22
C LEU A 94 26.55 -5.37 -6.27
N ASP A 95 25.82 -6.41 -5.94
CA ASP A 95 26.15 -7.40 -4.91
C ASP A 95 26.58 -6.73 -3.58
N LYS A 96 25.89 -5.63 -3.23
CA LYS A 96 26.19 -4.81 -2.07
C LYS A 96 25.03 -4.75 -1.09
N VAL A 97 25.39 -4.66 0.18
CA VAL A 97 24.47 -4.47 1.31
C VAL A 97 24.67 -3.07 1.88
N TYR A 98 23.62 -2.27 1.91
CA TYR A 98 23.62 -0.94 2.48
C TYR A 98 22.91 -0.95 3.83
N TYR A 99 23.62 -0.62 4.90
CA TYR A 99 23.08 -0.57 6.25
C TYR A 99 22.50 0.80 6.56
N PHE A 100 21.26 0.85 7.06
CA PHE A 100 20.57 2.11 7.37
C PHE A 100 20.95 2.69 8.74
N ASN A 101 21.40 1.87 9.68
CA ASN A 101 21.66 2.30 11.06
C ASN A 101 20.50 3.17 11.60
N ASN A 102 20.78 4.41 12.01
CA ASN A 102 19.79 5.34 12.56
C ASN A 102 18.84 5.92 11.49
N PHE A 103 19.18 5.86 10.20
CA PHE A 103 18.36 6.38 9.10
C PHE A 103 17.19 5.46 8.72
N SER A 104 17.16 4.22 9.19
CA SER A 104 16.10 3.25 8.87
C SER A 104 14.69 3.81 9.08
N PHE A 105 14.49 4.52 10.16
CA PHE A 105 13.20 5.07 10.52
C PHE A 105 12.75 6.18 9.56
N ILE A 106 13.63 7.13 9.28
CA ILE A 106 13.35 8.23 8.34
C ILE A 106 13.09 7.66 6.95
N PHE A 107 13.91 6.68 6.52
CA PHE A 107 13.73 6.01 5.24
C PHE A 107 12.33 5.38 5.10
N LEU A 108 11.88 4.65 6.12
CA LEU A 108 10.57 3.99 6.09
C LEU A 108 9.41 4.99 6.08
N ILE A 109 9.48 6.07 6.86
CA ILE A 109 8.47 7.13 6.84
C ILE A 109 8.34 7.71 5.42
N LEU A 110 9.47 8.06 4.80
CA LEU A 110 9.49 8.59 3.43
C LEU A 110 8.99 7.56 2.41
N ALA A 111 9.41 6.31 2.53
CA ALA A 111 8.97 5.23 1.65
C ALA A 111 7.44 5.03 1.70
N PHE A 112 6.84 5.00 2.89
CA PHE A 112 5.38 4.87 3.04
C PHE A 112 4.64 6.12 2.57
N ALA A 113 5.15 7.30 2.84
CA ALA A 113 4.56 8.56 2.36
C ALA A 113 4.57 8.63 0.84
N LEU A 114 5.69 8.25 0.20
CA LEU A 114 5.81 8.22 -1.26
C LEU A 114 4.94 7.11 -1.87
N LEU A 115 4.95 5.90 -1.31
CA LEU A 115 4.16 4.78 -1.79
C LEU A 115 2.67 5.07 -1.74
N SER A 116 2.17 5.57 -0.61
CA SER A 116 0.75 5.89 -0.46
C SER A 116 0.31 7.01 -1.42
N ASN A 117 1.15 8.03 -1.60
CA ASN A 117 0.85 9.10 -2.53
C ASN A 117 0.91 8.63 -4.00
N ALA A 118 1.90 7.79 -4.34
CA ALA A 118 2.03 7.24 -5.69
C ALA A 118 0.83 6.35 -6.05
N LEU A 119 0.42 5.44 -5.16
CA LEU A 119 -0.72 4.55 -5.42
C LEU A 119 -2.06 5.31 -5.42
N ASN A 120 -2.21 6.33 -4.58
CA ASN A 120 -3.39 7.19 -4.61
C ASN A 120 -3.50 7.97 -5.92
N MET A 121 -2.40 8.55 -6.41
CA MET A 121 -2.39 9.22 -7.71
C MET A 121 -2.57 8.25 -8.88
N PHE A 122 -2.11 7.01 -8.73
CA PHE A 122 -2.25 5.95 -9.73
C PHE A 122 -3.67 5.40 -9.83
N ASP A 123 -4.53 5.60 -8.83
CA ASP A 123 -5.96 5.22 -8.85
C ASP A 123 -6.85 6.21 -9.65
N GLY A 124 -6.28 6.82 -10.70
CA GLY A 124 -6.98 7.79 -11.53
C GLY A 124 -7.94 7.20 -12.57
N ILE A 125 -7.77 5.93 -12.93
CA ILE A 125 -8.55 5.23 -13.97
C ILE A 125 -9.11 3.92 -13.39
N ASN A 126 -10.35 3.59 -13.76
CA ASN A 126 -10.98 2.34 -13.35
C ASN A 126 -10.06 1.13 -13.60
N LEU A 127 -10.01 0.22 -12.63
CA LEU A 127 -9.20 -1.00 -12.64
C LEU A 127 -7.68 -0.81 -12.51
N GLN A 128 -7.12 0.35 -12.74
CA GLN A 128 -5.68 0.54 -12.84
C GLN A 128 -4.95 0.08 -11.57
N LEU A 129 -5.35 0.60 -10.40
CA LEU A 129 -4.75 0.21 -9.13
C LEU A 129 -5.09 -1.24 -8.76
N ILE A 130 -6.30 -1.71 -9.04
CA ILE A 130 -6.73 -3.09 -8.74
C ILE A 130 -5.86 -4.09 -9.51
N ILE A 131 -5.70 -3.90 -10.83
CA ILE A 131 -4.88 -4.79 -11.67
C ILE A 131 -3.42 -4.76 -11.23
N PHE A 132 -2.89 -3.58 -10.94
CA PHE A 132 -1.52 -3.43 -10.44
C PHE A 132 -1.31 -4.15 -9.10
N THR A 133 -2.27 -4.05 -8.18
CA THR A 133 -2.22 -4.75 -6.89
C THR A 133 -2.27 -6.28 -7.07
N ILE A 134 -3.16 -6.77 -7.95
CA ILE A 134 -3.22 -8.19 -8.30
C ILE A 134 -1.88 -8.67 -8.87
N PHE A 135 -1.26 -7.89 -9.75
CA PHE A 135 0.07 -8.20 -10.32
C PHE A 135 1.14 -8.35 -9.23
N ILE A 136 1.22 -7.42 -8.26
CA ILE A 136 2.16 -7.54 -7.13
C ILE A 136 1.86 -8.80 -6.29
N PHE A 137 0.60 -9.07 -6.00
CA PHE A 137 0.22 -10.25 -5.20
C PHE A 137 0.53 -11.56 -5.92
N ILE A 138 0.40 -11.61 -7.26
CA ILE A 138 0.84 -12.75 -8.06
C ILE A 138 2.36 -12.94 -7.93
N ILE A 139 3.16 -11.88 -7.98
CA ILE A 139 4.62 -11.98 -7.77
C ILE A 139 4.93 -12.55 -6.37
N PHE A 140 4.21 -12.11 -5.32
CA PHE A 140 4.38 -12.67 -3.98
C PHE A 140 4.06 -14.17 -3.95
N ILE A 141 2.98 -14.61 -4.60
CA ILE A 141 2.59 -16.02 -4.70
C ILE A 141 3.65 -16.83 -5.45
N LEU A 142 4.12 -16.35 -6.61
CA LEU A 142 5.13 -17.03 -7.42
C LEU A 142 6.47 -17.18 -6.69
N LYS A 143 6.81 -16.23 -5.85
CA LYS A 143 7.98 -16.35 -4.95
C LYS A 143 7.69 -17.23 -3.71
N GLY A 144 6.48 -17.75 -3.51
CA GLY A 144 6.12 -18.59 -2.35
C GLY A 144 5.83 -17.80 -1.07
N PHE A 145 5.62 -16.49 -1.16
CA PHE A 145 5.37 -15.62 0.00
C PHE A 145 3.90 -15.65 0.38
N TYR A 146 3.55 -16.35 1.46
CA TYR A 146 2.19 -16.51 1.98
C TYR A 146 1.10 -16.70 0.91
N PRO A 147 1.22 -17.72 0.05
CA PRO A 147 0.40 -17.84 -1.15
C PRO A 147 -1.10 -17.88 -0.86
N ILE A 148 -1.53 -18.51 0.24
CA ILE A 148 -2.95 -18.60 0.60
C ILE A 148 -3.49 -17.22 0.97
N PHE A 149 -2.76 -16.43 1.76
CA PHE A 149 -3.15 -15.07 2.13
C PHE A 149 -3.37 -14.20 0.89
N PHE A 150 -2.39 -14.15 -0.02
CA PHE A 150 -2.47 -13.32 -1.21
C PHE A 150 -3.50 -13.84 -2.21
N THR A 151 -3.72 -15.15 -2.31
CA THR A 151 -4.81 -15.71 -3.14
C THR A 151 -6.18 -15.23 -2.66
N LEU A 152 -6.45 -15.26 -1.35
CA LEU A 152 -7.71 -14.77 -0.80
C LEU A 152 -7.88 -13.25 -1.02
N MET A 153 -6.79 -12.47 -0.93
CA MET A 153 -6.81 -11.06 -1.28
C MET A 153 -7.10 -10.82 -2.77
N ILE A 154 -6.51 -11.62 -3.67
CA ILE A 154 -6.75 -11.54 -5.12
C ILE A 154 -8.22 -11.84 -5.45
N ILE A 155 -8.82 -12.85 -4.84
CA ILE A 155 -10.25 -13.18 -5.05
C ILE A 155 -11.13 -11.96 -4.71
N CYS A 156 -10.89 -11.30 -3.60
CA CYS A 156 -11.58 -10.07 -3.23
C CYS A 156 -11.36 -8.95 -4.25
N LEU A 157 -10.12 -8.75 -4.70
CA LEU A 157 -9.77 -7.72 -5.67
C LEU A 157 -10.40 -7.98 -7.05
N ILE A 158 -10.51 -9.23 -7.50
CA ILE A 158 -11.21 -9.59 -8.74
C ILE A 158 -12.70 -9.24 -8.62
N PHE A 159 -13.34 -9.60 -7.51
CA PHE A 159 -14.73 -9.23 -7.26
C PHE A 159 -14.94 -7.71 -7.30
N LEU A 160 -14.08 -6.96 -6.60
CA LEU A 160 -14.11 -5.50 -6.65
C LEU A 160 -13.81 -4.95 -8.05
N GLY A 161 -12.90 -5.58 -8.79
CA GLY A 161 -12.58 -5.21 -10.17
C GLY A 161 -13.81 -5.28 -11.09
N ILE A 162 -14.63 -6.31 -10.95
CA ILE A 162 -15.88 -6.44 -11.72
C ILE A 162 -16.85 -5.30 -11.36
N LEU A 163 -17.01 -4.97 -10.09
CA LEU A 163 -17.86 -3.87 -9.65
C LEU A 163 -17.33 -2.49 -10.09
N ASN A 164 -16.03 -2.31 -10.07
CA ASN A 164 -15.35 -1.09 -10.48
C ASN A 164 -15.46 -0.88 -12.00
N PHE A 165 -15.26 -1.94 -12.78
CA PHE A 165 -15.46 -1.92 -14.23
C PHE A 165 -16.90 -1.53 -14.62
N GLN A 166 -17.88 -1.99 -13.84
CA GLN A 166 -19.29 -1.63 -14.02
C GLN A 166 -19.65 -0.23 -13.47
N ASN A 167 -18.67 0.53 -12.96
CA ASN A 167 -18.86 1.82 -12.31
C ASN A 167 -19.84 1.78 -11.11
N LYS A 168 -19.94 0.66 -10.42
CA LYS A 168 -20.80 0.49 -9.23
C LYS A 168 -20.10 0.86 -7.93
N VAL A 169 -18.80 0.56 -7.82
CA VAL A 169 -17.99 0.80 -6.63
C VAL A 169 -16.61 1.30 -7.05
N PHE A 170 -16.13 2.35 -6.40
CA PHE A 170 -14.75 2.82 -6.51
C PHE A 170 -13.96 2.47 -5.24
N LEU A 171 -12.62 2.39 -5.38
CA LEU A 171 -11.72 2.13 -4.25
C LEU A 171 -11.74 3.28 -3.24
N GLY A 172 -11.71 4.51 -3.74
CA GLY A 172 -11.52 5.71 -2.95
C GLY A 172 -10.10 5.86 -2.39
N ASP A 173 -9.83 7.01 -1.77
CA ASP A 173 -8.56 7.28 -1.10
C ASP A 173 -8.35 6.30 0.08
N GLY A 174 -9.44 5.87 0.74
CA GLY A 174 -9.40 4.81 1.75
C GLY A 174 -8.85 3.49 1.21
N GLY A 175 -9.26 3.09 0.01
CA GLY A 175 -8.78 1.86 -0.64
C GLY A 175 -7.34 1.94 -1.09
N SER A 176 -6.93 3.05 -1.71
CA SER A 176 -5.56 3.24 -2.21
C SER A 176 -4.53 3.30 -1.07
N TYR A 177 -4.85 3.97 0.04
CA TYR A 177 -3.97 4.02 1.22
C TYR A 177 -3.90 2.67 1.93
N LEU A 178 -5.03 1.95 2.06
CA LEU A 178 -5.04 0.59 2.59
C LEU A 178 -4.14 -0.35 1.77
N ILE A 179 -4.27 -0.34 0.44
CA ILE A 179 -3.43 -1.14 -0.46
C ILE A 179 -1.95 -0.77 -0.30
N SER A 180 -1.63 0.52 -0.20
CA SER A 180 -0.25 0.96 -0.01
C SER A 180 0.37 0.42 1.29
N SER A 181 -0.40 0.42 2.38
CA SER A 181 0.05 -0.15 3.64
C SER A 181 0.24 -1.66 3.57
N ILE A 182 -0.66 -2.39 2.91
CA ILE A 182 -0.56 -3.84 2.72
C ILE A 182 0.70 -4.19 1.92
N ILE A 183 0.94 -3.53 0.79
CA ILE A 183 2.13 -3.74 -0.04
C ILE A 183 3.41 -3.38 0.73
N GLY A 184 3.45 -2.21 1.36
CA GLY A 184 4.62 -1.74 2.11
C GLY A 184 4.98 -2.64 3.29
N CYS A 185 4.00 -3.03 4.11
CA CYS A 185 4.21 -3.97 5.22
C CYS A 185 4.68 -5.34 4.72
N SER A 186 4.13 -5.84 3.61
CA SER A 186 4.54 -7.12 3.03
C SER A 186 6.01 -7.10 2.60
N PHE A 187 6.49 -6.03 1.97
CA PHE A 187 7.90 -5.88 1.63
C PHE A 187 8.80 -5.77 2.88
N ILE A 188 8.39 -5.02 3.91
CA ILE A 188 9.17 -4.93 5.16
C ILE A 188 9.28 -6.30 5.83
N TYR A 189 8.15 -7.02 5.95
CA TYR A 189 8.14 -8.32 6.59
C TYR A 189 9.06 -9.31 5.89
N GLN A 190 8.93 -9.37 4.57
CA GLN A 190 9.75 -10.23 3.74
C GLN A 190 11.25 -9.90 3.88
N TYR A 191 11.61 -8.62 3.84
CA TYR A 191 13.00 -8.17 4.00
C TYR A 191 13.60 -8.52 5.37
N LYS A 192 12.74 -8.61 6.39
CA LYS A 192 13.17 -8.87 7.77
C LYS A 192 13.27 -10.35 8.10
N TYR A 193 12.35 -11.17 7.56
CA TYR A 193 12.18 -12.56 8.00
C TYR A 193 12.57 -13.60 6.95
N PHE A 194 12.76 -13.19 5.69
CA PHE A 194 13.15 -14.08 4.61
C PHE A 194 14.43 -13.58 3.95
N GLU A 195 15.49 -14.35 4.07
CA GLU A 195 16.74 -14.02 3.40
C GLU A 195 16.61 -14.24 1.87
N ASN A 196 17.09 -13.28 1.08
CA ASN A 196 17.18 -13.34 -0.38
C ASN A 196 15.84 -13.49 -1.15
N PHE A 197 14.73 -13.04 -0.58
CA PHE A 197 13.42 -13.15 -1.26
C PHE A 197 13.19 -12.07 -2.31
N PHE A 198 13.44 -10.81 -1.95
CA PHE A 198 13.47 -9.66 -2.85
C PHE A 198 14.72 -8.82 -2.58
N TYR A 199 15.32 -8.31 -3.64
CA TYR A 199 16.34 -7.28 -3.54
C TYR A 199 15.69 -5.89 -3.60
N GLY A 200 16.39 -4.86 -3.12
CA GLY A 200 15.86 -3.48 -3.12
C GLY A 200 15.60 -2.93 -4.52
N ASP A 201 16.44 -3.31 -5.47
CA ASP A 201 16.27 -2.99 -6.90
C ASP A 201 15.06 -3.71 -7.51
N GLU A 202 14.76 -4.95 -7.14
CA GLU A 202 13.53 -5.63 -7.57
C GLU A 202 12.28 -4.92 -7.04
N VAL A 203 12.26 -4.53 -5.75
CA VAL A 203 11.16 -3.75 -5.16
C VAL A 203 11.01 -2.41 -5.88
N PHE A 204 12.13 -1.73 -6.18
CA PHE A 204 12.11 -0.49 -6.93
C PHE A 204 11.52 -0.66 -8.33
N ILE A 205 11.91 -1.70 -9.07
CA ILE A 205 11.39 -2.00 -10.42
C ILE A 205 9.89 -2.31 -10.36
N ILE A 206 9.43 -3.10 -9.38
CA ILE A 206 8.00 -3.41 -9.22
C ILE A 206 7.19 -2.14 -9.00
N LEU A 207 7.67 -1.22 -8.16
CA LEU A 207 6.99 0.02 -7.82
C LEU A 207 7.27 1.17 -8.82
N LEU A 208 8.05 0.93 -9.85
CA LEU A 208 8.47 1.96 -10.81
C LEU A 208 7.28 2.58 -11.56
N ILE A 209 6.29 1.76 -11.94
CA ILE A 209 5.14 2.20 -12.74
C ILE A 209 4.35 3.32 -12.01
N PRO A 210 3.82 3.12 -10.79
CA PRO A 210 3.13 4.19 -10.09
C PRO A 210 4.05 5.36 -9.71
N SER A 211 5.33 5.10 -9.48
CA SER A 211 6.30 6.16 -9.17
C SER A 211 6.55 7.09 -10.36
N ILE A 212 6.69 6.54 -11.57
CA ILE A 212 6.85 7.34 -12.80
C ILE A 212 5.57 8.14 -13.08
N ASP A 213 4.39 7.53 -12.90
CA ASP A 213 3.14 8.25 -13.13
C ASP A 213 2.97 9.41 -12.15
N MET A 214 3.27 9.21 -10.87
CA MET A 214 3.29 10.28 -9.87
C MET A 214 4.26 11.40 -10.27
N PHE A 215 5.49 11.04 -10.69
CA PHE A 215 6.50 12.02 -11.09
C PHE A 215 6.07 12.79 -12.33
N ARG A 216 5.50 12.12 -13.33
CA ARG A 216 4.91 12.73 -14.53
C ARG A 216 3.85 13.76 -14.15
N LEU A 217 2.92 13.41 -13.27
CA LEU A 217 1.87 14.31 -12.82
C LEU A 217 2.44 15.53 -12.08
N PHE A 218 3.46 15.33 -11.24
CA PHE A 218 4.14 16.42 -10.56
C PHE A 218 4.79 17.40 -11.55
N LEU A 219 5.50 16.89 -12.56
CA LEU A 219 6.12 17.71 -13.59
C LEU A 219 5.08 18.51 -14.39
N VAL A 220 4.04 17.84 -14.88
CA VAL A 220 2.97 18.49 -15.67
C VAL A 220 2.28 19.60 -14.86
N ARG A 221 1.96 19.36 -13.59
CA ARG A 221 1.36 20.38 -12.73
C ARG A 221 2.30 21.53 -12.45
N SER A 222 3.57 21.27 -12.18
CA SER A 222 4.59 22.30 -11.93
C SER A 222 4.80 23.18 -13.16
N ILE A 223 4.91 22.60 -14.37
CA ILE A 223 5.06 23.34 -15.62
C ILE A 223 3.84 24.23 -15.88
N ASN A 224 2.64 23.77 -15.53
CA ASN A 224 1.40 24.54 -15.67
C ASN A 224 1.17 25.54 -14.52
N GLY A 225 2.15 25.78 -13.64
CA GLY A 225 2.04 26.71 -12.51
C GLY A 225 1.04 26.28 -11.43
N LYS A 226 0.63 25.01 -11.43
CA LYS A 226 -0.31 24.45 -10.43
C LYS A 226 0.46 23.80 -9.28
N ASN A 227 -0.19 23.70 -8.11
CA ASN A 227 0.38 22.98 -6.98
C ASN A 227 0.49 21.48 -7.33
N PRO A 228 1.71 20.88 -7.37
CA PRO A 228 1.93 19.50 -7.77
C PRO A 228 1.22 18.47 -6.87
N PHE A 229 0.95 18.84 -5.61
CA PHE A 229 0.29 17.98 -4.64
C PHE A 229 -1.24 18.08 -4.63
N LYS A 230 -1.84 19.04 -5.35
CA LYS A 230 -3.28 19.20 -5.40
C LYS A 230 -3.85 18.37 -6.56
N GLY A 231 -4.73 17.42 -6.24
CA GLY A 231 -5.46 16.63 -7.25
C GLY A 231 -6.24 17.54 -8.22
N ASP A 232 -6.18 17.25 -9.51
CA ASP A 232 -7.03 17.86 -10.52
C ASP A 232 -8.25 16.97 -10.74
N LEU A 233 -9.45 17.58 -10.82
CA LEU A 233 -10.69 16.91 -11.24
C LEU A 233 -10.69 16.54 -12.75
N ASN A 234 -9.67 16.95 -13.48
CA ASN A 234 -9.49 16.69 -14.91
C ASN A 234 -8.65 15.41 -15.12
N HIS A 235 -9.10 14.27 -14.58
CA HIS A 235 -8.69 13.00 -15.11
C HIS A 235 -9.41 12.80 -16.45
N ILE A 236 -8.62 12.69 -17.50
CA ILE A 236 -8.99 12.52 -18.91
C ILE A 236 -10.10 11.49 -19.10
#